data_99c18fae8899a2ac6bb6fd7e964a746c
#
_entry.id   99c18fae8899a2ac6bb6fd7e964a746c
#
_cell.length_a   1.000
_cell.length_b   1.000
_cell.length_c   1.000
_cell.angle_alpha   90.00
_cell.angle_beta   90.00
_cell.angle_gamma   90.00
#
_symmetry.space_group_name_H-M   'P 1'
#
loop_
_entity.id
_entity.type
_entity.pdbx_description
1 polymer ?
#
loop_
_entity_poly.entity_id
_entity_poly.type
_entity_poly.pdbx_seq_one_letter_code
_entity_poly.pdbx_strand_id
1 'polypeptide(L)'
;MPTQKNKKRKSPGRPRKSEEPKVDLHGLEKDDLLDIYRNMFLSREIDDEEIRLKGKGKIFFQINGCGHEAINTVLGRVLDPKRDWFFPYYRDRALMLQLGLTPTEMLKMGTAAHDEPAGAGRQMPSHWGAKHLHVVNQSSCTGSQCLHAVGTAEAWKKGKDDASLREQIDDWSDGEIAHVSVGDGTTSEGEFWESLSTACNLELPVLFVVEDNGYAISVPVEVNTPGGSI
;
A
#
# COMPACT_ATOMS: atom_id res chain seq x y z
N MET A 1 -55.81 23.11 -58.21
CA MET A 1 -55.13 22.18 -57.34
C MET A 1 -53.64 22.46 -57.42
N PRO A 2 -52.93 22.95 -56.35
CA PRO A 2 -51.52 23.22 -56.44
C PRO A 2 -50.72 21.97 -56.02
N THR A 3 -49.69 21.67 -56.76
CA THR A 3 -48.75 20.56 -56.62
C THR A 3 -47.82 20.78 -55.39
N GLN A 4 -47.84 19.83 -54.47
CA GLN A 4 -46.94 19.79 -53.33
C GLN A 4 -45.49 19.44 -53.76
N LYS A 5 -44.56 20.35 -53.48
CA LYS A 5 -43.10 20.13 -53.61
C LYS A 5 -42.58 19.26 -52.48
N ASN A 6 -42.03 18.11 -52.82
CA ASN A 6 -41.43 17.14 -51.97
C ASN A 6 -40.13 17.70 -51.38
N LYS A 7 -40.11 18.05 -50.05
CA LYS A 7 -38.90 18.44 -49.33
C LYS A 7 -38.10 17.18 -48.99
N LYS A 8 -36.94 16.98 -49.61
CA LYS A 8 -35.97 15.96 -49.23
C LYS A 8 -35.51 16.19 -47.75
N ARG A 9 -35.80 15.22 -46.88
CA ARG A 9 -35.28 15.15 -45.53
C ARG A 9 -33.75 14.96 -45.61
N LYS A 10 -32.98 15.90 -45.06
CA LYS A 10 -31.53 15.71 -44.83
C LYS A 10 -31.36 14.64 -43.75
N SER A 11 -30.57 13.61 -44.02
CA SER A 11 -30.14 12.63 -43.04
C SER A 11 -29.39 13.30 -41.88
N PRO A 12 -29.61 12.88 -40.63
CA PRO A 12 -28.83 13.42 -39.48
C PRO A 12 -27.36 13.08 -39.68
N GLY A 13 -26.50 14.11 -39.61
CA GLY A 13 -25.07 13.96 -39.69
C GLY A 13 -24.57 13.05 -38.58
N ARG A 14 -23.58 12.21 -38.91
CA ARG A 14 -22.87 11.37 -37.94
C ARG A 14 -22.39 12.25 -36.77
N PRO A 15 -22.60 11.84 -35.49
CA PRO A 15 -22.12 12.63 -34.38
C PRO A 15 -20.59 12.78 -34.46
N ARG A 16 -20.09 14.02 -34.29
CA ARG A 16 -18.67 14.28 -34.19
C ARG A 16 -18.13 13.44 -33.03
N LYS A 17 -17.08 12.63 -33.29
CA LYS A 17 -16.31 12.02 -32.21
C LYS A 17 -15.86 13.17 -31.29
N SER A 18 -16.35 13.19 -30.07
CA SER A 18 -15.76 14.01 -29.02
C SER A 18 -14.30 13.60 -28.90
N GLU A 19 -13.37 14.53 -29.02
CA GLU A 19 -11.97 14.28 -28.70
C GLU A 19 -11.96 13.83 -27.24
N GLU A 20 -11.43 12.63 -26.99
CA GLU A 20 -11.22 12.14 -25.63
C GLU A 20 -10.28 13.14 -24.94
N PRO A 21 -10.56 13.56 -23.69
CA PRO A 21 -9.69 14.47 -22.97
C PRO A 21 -8.30 13.83 -22.90
N LYS A 22 -7.27 14.57 -23.33
CA LYS A 22 -5.88 14.14 -23.17
C LYS A 22 -5.60 14.04 -21.68
N VAL A 23 -5.39 12.83 -21.19
CA VAL A 23 -4.98 12.58 -19.82
C VAL A 23 -3.50 12.94 -19.71
N ASP A 24 -3.15 13.79 -18.73
CA ASP A 24 -1.75 14.03 -18.38
C ASP A 24 -1.23 12.78 -17.65
N LEU A 25 -0.22 12.15 -18.21
CA LEU A 25 0.40 10.94 -17.65
C LEU A 25 1.57 11.26 -16.71
N HIS A 26 1.86 12.54 -16.46
CA HIS A 26 2.92 12.98 -15.55
C HIS A 26 4.27 12.29 -15.79
N GLY A 27 4.60 12.06 -17.06
CA GLY A 27 5.86 11.41 -17.48
C GLY A 27 5.84 9.88 -17.49
N LEU A 28 4.72 9.25 -17.15
CA LEU A 28 4.57 7.79 -17.27
C LEU A 28 4.38 7.39 -18.73
N GLU A 29 5.07 6.33 -19.14
CA GLU A 29 4.91 5.70 -20.43
C GLU A 29 3.79 4.63 -20.40
N LYS A 30 3.40 4.16 -21.57
CA LYS A 30 2.36 3.12 -21.69
C LYS A 30 2.72 1.83 -20.93
N ASP A 31 3.97 1.44 -20.96
CA ASP A 31 4.44 0.22 -20.30
C ASP A 31 4.42 0.37 -18.79
N ASP A 32 4.72 1.56 -18.25
CA ASP A 32 4.55 1.87 -16.82
C ASP A 32 3.09 1.68 -16.38
N LEU A 33 2.16 2.21 -17.15
CA LEU A 33 0.72 2.08 -16.86
C LEU A 33 0.27 0.62 -16.91
N LEU A 34 0.79 -0.17 -17.85
CA LEU A 34 0.48 -1.58 -17.96
C LEU A 34 1.04 -2.37 -16.76
N ASP A 35 2.23 -2.03 -16.32
CA ASP A 35 2.85 -2.69 -15.15
C ASP A 35 2.12 -2.32 -13.85
N ILE A 36 1.75 -1.06 -13.67
CA ILE A 36 0.89 -0.62 -12.56
C ILE A 36 -0.43 -1.41 -12.58
N TYR A 37 -1.10 -1.46 -13.72
CA TYR A 37 -2.36 -2.18 -13.85
C TYR A 37 -2.22 -3.68 -13.57
N ARG A 38 -1.16 -4.33 -14.08
CA ARG A 38 -0.86 -5.75 -13.81
C ARG A 38 -0.68 -6.02 -12.34
N ASN A 39 0.08 -5.17 -11.63
CA ASN A 39 0.32 -5.33 -10.20
C ASN A 39 -0.99 -5.17 -9.40
N MET A 40 -1.79 -4.14 -9.72
CA MET A 40 -3.12 -3.95 -9.11
C MET A 40 -4.03 -5.15 -9.34
N PHE A 41 -4.07 -5.65 -10.59
CA PHE A 41 -4.87 -6.81 -10.96
C PHE A 41 -4.39 -8.08 -10.24
N LEU A 42 -3.07 -8.31 -10.20
CA LEU A 42 -2.48 -9.45 -9.50
C LEU A 42 -2.80 -9.43 -8.00
N SER A 43 -2.73 -8.26 -7.36
CA SER A 43 -3.13 -8.10 -5.96
C SER A 43 -4.57 -8.55 -5.72
N ARG A 44 -5.48 -8.17 -6.61
CA ARG A 44 -6.90 -8.55 -6.55
C ARG A 44 -7.10 -10.05 -6.76
N GLU A 45 -6.42 -10.63 -7.74
CA GLU A 45 -6.51 -12.08 -8.02
C GLU A 45 -6.01 -12.93 -6.85
N ILE A 46 -4.99 -12.46 -6.12
CA ILE A 46 -4.52 -13.15 -4.91
C ILE A 46 -5.57 -13.06 -3.78
N ASP A 47 -6.19 -11.89 -3.58
CA ASP A 47 -7.27 -11.73 -2.62
C ASP A 47 -8.44 -12.70 -2.93
N ASP A 48 -8.85 -12.78 -4.19
CA ASP A 48 -9.92 -13.67 -4.64
C ASP A 48 -9.56 -15.15 -4.46
N GLU A 49 -8.30 -15.52 -4.73
CA GLU A 49 -7.81 -16.88 -4.50
C GLU A 49 -7.79 -17.22 -3.00
N GLU A 50 -7.36 -16.31 -2.13
CA GLU A 50 -7.41 -16.51 -0.68
C GLU A 50 -8.85 -16.69 -0.19
N ILE A 51 -9.80 -15.91 -0.69
CA ILE A 51 -11.24 -16.06 -0.39
C ILE A 51 -11.71 -17.44 -0.83
N ARG A 52 -11.30 -17.89 -2.03
CA ARG A 52 -11.64 -19.23 -2.53
C ARG A 52 -11.03 -20.34 -1.67
N LEU A 53 -9.80 -20.18 -1.23
CA LEU A 53 -9.12 -21.13 -0.33
C LEU A 53 -9.76 -21.16 1.07
N LYS A 54 -10.20 -20.00 1.58
CA LYS A 54 -10.97 -19.90 2.82
C LYS A 54 -12.28 -20.68 2.72
N GLY A 55 -13.00 -20.55 1.61
CA GLY A 55 -14.22 -21.33 1.33
C GLY A 55 -13.99 -22.86 1.29
N LYS A 56 -12.73 -23.29 1.04
CA LYS A 56 -12.31 -24.70 1.07
C LYS A 56 -11.70 -25.14 2.41
N GLY A 57 -11.70 -24.30 3.43
CA GLY A 57 -11.09 -24.56 4.73
C GLY A 57 -9.56 -24.68 4.72
N LYS A 58 -8.88 -24.10 3.70
CA LYS A 58 -7.42 -24.09 3.60
C LYS A 58 -6.80 -22.85 4.22
N ILE A 59 -7.55 -21.76 4.32
CA ILE A 59 -7.21 -20.51 4.99
C ILE A 59 -8.30 -20.22 6.01
N PHE A 60 -7.92 -19.84 7.22
CA PHE A 60 -8.88 -19.52 8.30
C PHE A 60 -9.14 -18.03 8.44
N PHE A 61 -8.14 -17.24 8.11
CA PHE A 61 -8.18 -15.78 8.22
C PHE A 61 -7.71 -15.16 6.91
N GLN A 62 -8.41 -14.13 6.41
CA GLN A 62 -8.08 -13.43 5.17
C GLN A 62 -8.40 -11.96 5.32
N ILE A 63 -7.47 -11.13 4.91
CA ILE A 63 -7.60 -9.67 4.84
C ILE A 63 -7.26 -9.26 3.42
N ASN A 64 -8.14 -8.50 2.78
CA ASN A 64 -7.89 -7.99 1.44
C ASN A 64 -7.36 -6.55 1.45
N GLY A 65 -6.64 -6.19 0.37
CA GLY A 65 -6.19 -4.83 0.08
C GLY A 65 -7.12 -4.07 -0.85
N CYS A 66 -8.33 -4.55 -1.05
CA CYS A 66 -9.30 -4.03 -2.01
C CYS A 66 -9.56 -2.53 -1.83
N GLY A 67 -9.36 -1.77 -2.91
CA GLY A 67 -9.53 -0.31 -2.94
C GLY A 67 -8.22 0.48 -2.77
N HIS A 68 -7.16 -0.13 -2.23
CA HIS A 68 -5.88 0.51 -1.98
C HIS A 68 -4.79 0.12 -3.01
N GLU A 69 -5.12 -0.69 -4.02
CA GLU A 69 -4.15 -1.26 -4.95
C GLU A 69 -3.36 -0.20 -5.72
N ALA A 70 -4.02 0.89 -6.14
CA ALA A 70 -3.40 1.91 -6.98
C ALA A 70 -2.32 2.67 -6.21
N ILE A 71 -2.64 3.19 -5.02
CA ILE A 71 -1.68 3.95 -4.21
C ILE A 71 -0.52 3.05 -3.77
N ASN A 72 -0.79 1.84 -3.32
CA ASN A 72 0.21 0.88 -2.89
C ASN A 72 1.16 0.45 -4.02
N THR A 73 0.65 0.26 -5.23
CA THR A 73 1.50 -0.02 -6.39
C THR A 73 2.40 1.16 -6.72
N VAL A 74 1.86 2.39 -6.71
CA VAL A 74 2.65 3.59 -7.00
C VAL A 74 3.70 3.84 -5.93
N LEU A 75 3.39 3.66 -4.66
CA LEU A 75 4.37 3.74 -3.57
C LEU A 75 5.54 2.78 -3.80
N GLY A 76 5.28 1.52 -4.15
CA GLY A 76 6.33 0.55 -4.43
C GLY A 76 7.17 0.84 -5.69
N ARG A 77 6.70 1.73 -6.58
CA ARG A 77 7.50 2.22 -7.72
C ARG A 77 8.38 3.42 -7.36
N VAL A 78 7.99 4.19 -6.37
CA VAL A 78 8.71 5.40 -5.96
C VAL A 78 9.76 5.10 -4.89
N LEU A 79 9.43 4.18 -3.97
CA LEU A 79 10.30 3.76 -2.89
C LEU A 79 11.25 2.64 -3.36
N ASP A 80 12.46 2.61 -2.82
CA ASP A 80 13.51 1.66 -3.20
C ASP A 80 13.75 0.63 -2.09
N PRO A 81 13.40 -0.65 -2.28
CA PRO A 81 13.58 -1.69 -1.26
C PRO A 81 15.04 -2.04 -0.96
N LYS A 82 16.01 -1.47 -1.70
CA LYS A 82 17.44 -1.57 -1.40
C LYS A 82 17.97 -0.45 -0.51
N ARG A 83 17.15 0.55 -0.27
CA ARG A 83 17.49 1.73 0.50
C ARG A 83 16.47 2.00 1.59
N ASP A 84 15.19 2.12 1.21
CA ASP A 84 14.10 2.51 2.10
C ASP A 84 13.67 1.34 2.98
N TRP A 85 13.08 1.63 4.14
CA TRP A 85 12.59 0.63 5.06
C TRP A 85 11.08 0.68 5.19
N PHE A 86 10.46 -0.49 5.28
CA PHE A 86 9.02 -0.64 5.22
C PHE A 86 8.48 -1.23 6.52
N PHE A 87 7.55 -0.51 7.13
CA PHE A 87 6.77 -0.90 8.30
C PHE A 87 5.31 -1.03 7.87
N PRO A 88 4.96 -2.13 7.20
CA PRO A 88 3.71 -2.26 6.47
C PRO A 88 2.50 -2.48 7.35
N TYR A 89 1.34 -2.26 6.74
CA TYR A 89 0.02 -2.63 7.19
C TYR A 89 -0.47 -3.89 6.44
N TYR A 90 -1.41 -4.63 7.00
CA TYR A 90 -1.84 -5.88 6.40
C TYR A 90 -2.54 -5.74 5.03
N ARG A 91 -3.01 -4.52 4.69
CA ARG A 91 -3.62 -4.25 3.37
C ARG A 91 -2.62 -3.89 2.28
N ASP A 92 -1.34 -3.80 2.59
CA ASP A 92 -0.26 -3.41 1.68
C ASP A 92 0.12 -4.47 0.63
N ARG A 93 -0.77 -5.39 0.31
CA ARG A 93 -0.49 -6.48 -0.65
C ARG A 93 0.11 -5.96 -1.96
N ALA A 94 -0.49 -4.93 -2.56
CA ALA A 94 -0.03 -4.39 -3.83
C ALA A 94 1.34 -3.70 -3.71
N LEU A 95 1.64 -3.06 -2.56
CA LEU A 95 2.97 -2.54 -2.24
C LEU A 95 3.98 -3.69 -2.15
N MET A 96 3.68 -4.72 -1.37
CA MET A 96 4.57 -5.88 -1.19
C MET A 96 4.88 -6.58 -2.51
N LEU A 97 3.89 -6.76 -3.38
CA LEU A 97 4.08 -7.30 -4.74
C LEU A 97 5.02 -6.41 -5.56
N GLN A 98 4.81 -5.10 -5.52
CA GLN A 98 5.61 -4.14 -6.27
C GLN A 98 7.07 -4.09 -5.77
N LEU A 99 7.30 -4.28 -4.47
CA LEU A 99 8.64 -4.37 -3.88
C LEU A 99 9.35 -5.69 -4.23
N GLY A 100 8.61 -6.75 -4.60
CA GLY A 100 9.19 -8.01 -5.04
C GLY A 100 8.76 -9.26 -4.28
N LEU A 101 7.84 -9.19 -3.31
CA LEU A 101 7.23 -10.39 -2.75
C LEU A 101 6.43 -11.11 -3.84
N THR A 102 6.53 -12.44 -3.84
CA THR A 102 5.86 -13.25 -4.86
C THR A 102 4.46 -13.70 -4.41
N PRO A 103 3.54 -13.95 -5.35
CA PRO A 103 2.25 -14.57 -5.04
C PRO A 103 2.36 -15.89 -4.27
N THR A 104 3.43 -16.67 -4.55
CA THR A 104 3.68 -17.94 -3.86
C THR A 104 3.97 -17.72 -2.37
N GLU A 105 4.80 -16.74 -2.02
CA GLU A 105 5.10 -16.40 -0.62
C GLU A 105 3.84 -15.93 0.11
N MET A 106 3.02 -15.10 -0.53
CA MET A 106 1.75 -14.62 0.03
C MET A 106 0.76 -15.75 0.29
N LEU A 107 0.60 -16.67 -0.67
CA LEU A 107 -0.28 -17.83 -0.50
C LEU A 107 0.25 -18.84 0.53
N LYS A 108 1.57 -18.98 0.64
CA LYS A 108 2.20 -19.75 1.72
C LYS A 108 1.91 -19.16 3.09
N MET A 109 1.98 -17.82 3.21
CA MET A 109 1.61 -17.10 4.44
C MET A 109 0.13 -17.32 4.76
N GLY A 110 -0.77 -17.17 3.79
CA GLY A 110 -2.20 -17.39 3.95
C GLY A 110 -2.54 -18.80 4.42
N THR A 111 -1.80 -19.81 3.95
CA THR A 111 -2.01 -21.23 4.32
C THR A 111 -1.20 -21.69 5.53
N ALA A 112 -0.46 -20.80 6.17
CA ALA A 112 0.46 -21.09 7.29
C ALA A 112 1.45 -22.21 6.95
N ALA A 113 2.03 -22.18 5.74
CA ALA A 113 2.99 -23.20 5.31
C ALA A 113 4.29 -23.09 6.11
N HIS A 114 4.86 -24.25 6.51
CA HIS A 114 6.06 -24.26 7.34
C HIS A 114 7.31 -23.70 6.64
N ASP A 115 7.33 -23.69 5.32
CA ASP A 115 8.38 -23.15 4.46
C ASP A 115 8.08 -21.70 3.96
N GLU A 116 7.15 -21.02 4.63
CA GLU A 116 6.88 -19.61 4.43
C GLU A 116 8.06 -18.79 5.00
N PRO A 117 8.67 -17.88 4.18
CA PRO A 117 9.98 -17.30 4.52
C PRO A 117 9.94 -16.26 5.67
N ALA A 118 8.83 -15.57 5.91
CA ALA A 118 8.75 -14.53 6.94
C ALA A 118 8.61 -15.08 8.35
N GLY A 119 7.76 -16.08 8.56
CA GLY A 119 7.40 -16.58 9.87
C GLY A 119 7.38 -18.10 10.02
N ALA A 120 7.68 -18.86 8.95
CA ALA A 120 7.56 -20.33 8.92
C ALA A 120 6.16 -20.79 9.37
N GLY A 121 5.13 -20.12 8.86
CA GLY A 121 3.74 -20.40 9.16
C GLY A 121 3.27 -19.97 10.56
N ARG A 122 4.07 -19.22 11.31
CA ARG A 122 3.74 -18.76 12.68
C ARG A 122 3.14 -17.36 12.72
N GLN A 123 3.24 -16.61 11.61
CA GLN A 123 2.63 -15.28 11.46
C GLN A 123 1.18 -15.41 11.01
N MET A 124 0.37 -14.39 11.32
CA MET A 124 -0.96 -14.27 10.73
C MET A 124 -0.85 -13.94 9.24
N PRO A 125 -1.84 -14.33 8.42
CA PRO A 125 -1.90 -13.94 7.01
C PRO A 125 -1.79 -12.42 6.85
N SER A 126 -1.11 -11.98 5.79
CA SER A 126 -0.88 -10.57 5.48
C SER A 126 -0.09 -9.78 6.54
N HIS A 127 0.64 -10.47 7.42
CA HIS A 127 1.61 -9.85 8.33
C HIS A 127 3.00 -9.97 7.71
N TRP A 128 3.30 -9.01 6.86
CA TRP A 128 4.44 -9.02 5.96
C TRP A 128 5.79 -9.00 6.68
N GLY A 129 6.78 -9.61 6.08
CA GLY A 129 8.16 -9.58 6.52
C GLY A 129 9.09 -10.12 5.43
N ALA A 130 10.13 -9.36 5.05
CA ALA A 130 11.12 -9.78 4.06
C ALA A 130 12.42 -8.99 4.27
N LYS A 131 13.39 -9.62 4.93
CA LYS A 131 14.67 -8.95 5.25
C LYS A 131 15.36 -8.38 4.01
N HIS A 132 15.36 -9.13 2.90
CA HIS A 132 16.03 -8.74 1.65
C HIS A 132 15.37 -7.56 0.91
N LEU A 133 14.18 -7.14 1.36
CA LEU A 133 13.44 -5.98 0.84
C LEU A 133 13.29 -4.89 1.91
N HIS A 134 13.99 -5.00 3.03
CA HIS A 134 13.86 -4.12 4.19
C HIS A 134 12.41 -4.02 4.74
N VAL A 135 11.61 -5.06 4.52
CA VAL A 135 10.25 -5.15 5.09
C VAL A 135 10.35 -5.75 6.48
N VAL A 136 10.05 -4.94 7.49
CA VAL A 136 10.08 -5.33 8.89
C VAL A 136 8.83 -6.13 9.24
N ASN A 137 9.02 -7.24 9.95
CA ASN A 137 7.91 -8.09 10.35
C ASN A 137 6.86 -7.30 11.16
N GLN A 138 5.64 -7.29 10.64
CA GLN A 138 4.51 -6.63 11.25
C GLN A 138 4.04 -7.37 12.52
N SER A 139 3.69 -6.61 13.55
CA SER A 139 2.93 -7.10 14.71
C SER A 139 1.43 -6.95 14.46
N SER A 140 0.61 -7.81 15.11
CA SER A 140 -0.84 -7.66 15.10
C SER A 140 -1.34 -6.56 16.03
N CYS A 141 -0.49 -6.01 16.91
CA CYS A 141 -0.82 -4.88 17.77
C CYS A 141 -0.94 -3.62 16.90
N THR A 142 -2.16 -3.07 16.81
CA THR A 142 -2.48 -1.91 15.99
C THR A 142 -1.59 -0.71 16.36
N GLY A 143 -0.92 -0.11 15.36
CA GLY A 143 -0.09 1.08 15.54
C GLY A 143 1.34 0.85 16.02
N SER A 144 1.69 -0.35 16.50
CA SER A 144 3.05 -0.62 17.04
C SER A 144 4.18 -0.36 16.03
N GLN A 145 3.93 -0.54 14.74
CA GLN A 145 4.90 -0.28 13.68
C GLN A 145 5.28 1.19 13.55
N CYS A 146 4.44 2.11 13.99
CA CYS A 146 4.71 3.55 13.90
C CYS A 146 5.95 3.95 14.71
N LEU A 147 6.06 3.49 15.95
CA LEU A 147 7.22 3.75 16.82
C LEU A 147 8.49 3.10 16.28
N HIS A 148 8.38 1.91 15.68
CA HIS A 148 9.53 1.25 15.06
C HIS A 148 10.06 2.04 13.85
N ALA A 149 9.17 2.56 13.00
CA ALA A 149 9.54 3.39 11.85
C ALA A 149 10.27 4.68 12.30
N VAL A 150 9.73 5.35 13.31
CA VAL A 150 10.31 6.56 13.86
C VAL A 150 11.68 6.29 14.47
N GLY A 151 11.82 5.22 15.28
CA GLY A 151 13.10 4.84 15.88
C GLY A 151 14.16 4.50 14.83
N THR A 152 13.78 3.84 13.74
CA THR A 152 14.66 3.56 12.61
C THR A 152 15.13 4.84 11.93
N ALA A 153 14.20 5.75 11.61
CA ALA A 153 14.54 7.04 11.00
C ALA A 153 15.42 7.91 11.91
N GLU A 154 15.22 7.86 13.24
CA GLU A 154 16.07 8.54 14.20
C GLU A 154 17.49 7.96 14.22
N ALA A 155 17.62 6.63 14.16
CA ALA A 155 18.94 5.99 14.11
C ALA A 155 19.72 6.44 12.86
N TRP A 156 19.10 6.52 11.71
CA TRP A 156 19.76 7.05 10.50
C TRP A 156 20.14 8.53 10.63
N LYS A 157 19.23 9.36 11.14
CA LYS A 157 19.54 10.77 11.35
C LYS A 157 20.76 10.94 12.24
N LYS A 158 20.85 10.18 13.32
CA LYS A 158 22.02 10.19 14.23
C LYS A 158 23.29 9.65 13.55
N GLY A 159 23.16 8.59 12.75
CA GLY A 159 24.28 8.02 12.01
C GLY A 159 24.88 8.96 10.96
N LYS A 160 24.15 9.99 10.50
CA LYS A 160 24.74 11.03 9.62
C LYS A 160 25.83 11.81 10.31
N ASP A 161 25.65 12.10 11.60
CA ASP A 161 26.53 12.94 12.39
C ASP A 161 27.56 12.12 13.19
N ASP A 162 27.32 10.81 13.39
CA ASP A 162 28.16 9.91 14.17
C ASP A 162 28.60 8.69 13.35
N ALA A 163 29.87 8.69 12.93
CA ALA A 163 30.45 7.61 12.14
C ALA A 163 30.46 6.27 12.89
N SER A 164 30.65 6.28 14.23
CA SER A 164 30.69 5.07 15.04
C SER A 164 29.31 4.40 15.14
N LEU A 165 28.25 5.18 15.13
CA LEU A 165 26.88 4.68 15.07
C LEU A 165 26.56 4.16 13.68
N ARG A 166 26.96 4.88 12.65
CA ARG A 166 26.77 4.48 11.25
C ARG A 166 27.40 3.12 10.93
N GLU A 167 28.60 2.84 11.45
CA GLU A 167 29.29 1.56 11.29
C GLU A 167 28.52 0.38 11.91
N GLN A 168 27.58 0.64 12.82
CA GLN A 168 26.75 -0.38 13.45
C GLN A 168 25.42 -0.61 12.72
N ILE A 169 25.12 0.21 11.72
CA ILE A 169 23.89 0.09 10.93
C ILE A 169 24.22 -0.68 9.65
N ASP A 170 23.72 -1.91 9.56
CA ASP A 170 23.81 -2.70 8.36
C ASP A 170 23.10 -1.98 7.20
N ASP A 171 23.67 -2.06 6.00
CA ASP A 171 23.10 -1.51 4.77
C ASP A 171 22.82 0.02 4.82
N TRP A 172 23.63 0.78 5.58
CA TRP A 172 23.52 2.23 5.61
C TRP A 172 23.60 2.83 4.20
N SER A 173 22.66 3.73 3.89
CA SER A 173 22.74 4.61 2.72
C SER A 173 22.31 6.04 3.06
N ASP A 174 22.57 7.01 2.19
CA ASP A 174 22.05 8.37 2.37
C ASP A 174 20.69 8.52 1.68
N GLY A 175 19.75 9.20 2.37
CA GLY A 175 18.46 9.56 1.84
C GLY A 175 17.38 8.48 1.98
N GLU A 176 17.56 7.56 2.93
CA GLU A 176 16.55 6.57 3.29
C GLU A 176 15.26 7.21 3.82
N ILE A 177 14.15 6.56 3.53
CA ILE A 177 12.83 6.87 4.08
C ILE A 177 12.34 5.65 4.87
N ALA A 178 11.81 5.88 6.08
CA ALA A 178 11.00 4.89 6.78
C ALA A 178 9.54 5.06 6.33
N HIS A 179 9.06 4.15 5.50
CA HIS A 179 7.65 4.07 5.15
C HIS A 179 6.88 3.34 6.24
N VAL A 180 5.80 3.92 6.73
CA VAL A 180 4.87 3.25 7.64
C VAL A 180 3.44 3.45 7.17
N SER A 181 2.69 2.36 7.06
CA SER A 181 1.28 2.37 6.70
C SER A 181 0.41 1.83 7.81
N VAL A 182 -0.79 2.40 7.91
CA VAL A 182 -1.78 2.11 8.95
C VAL A 182 -3.19 2.25 8.39
N GLY A 183 -4.17 1.62 9.04
CA GLY A 183 -5.58 1.90 8.76
C GLY A 183 -6.08 3.14 9.51
N ASP A 184 -7.25 3.65 9.09
CA ASP A 184 -7.95 4.77 9.73
C ASP A 184 -8.16 4.56 11.24
N GLY A 185 -8.49 3.34 11.66
CA GLY A 185 -8.65 3.02 13.08
C GLY A 185 -7.39 3.25 13.93
N THR A 186 -6.21 3.10 13.35
CA THR A 186 -4.93 3.32 14.03
C THR A 186 -4.71 4.78 14.39
N THR A 187 -5.30 5.72 13.68
CA THR A 187 -5.17 7.15 13.97
C THR A 187 -5.79 7.56 15.31
N SER A 188 -6.54 6.66 15.94
CA SER A 188 -7.09 6.85 17.30
C SER A 188 -6.20 6.26 18.39
N GLU A 189 -5.10 5.56 18.04
CA GLU A 189 -4.14 5.02 19.00
C GLU A 189 -3.13 6.07 19.43
N GLY A 190 -2.69 5.97 20.69
CA GLY A 190 -1.70 6.90 21.27
C GLY A 190 -0.36 6.85 20.52
N GLU A 191 0.09 5.64 20.16
CA GLU A 191 1.33 5.37 19.45
C GLU A 191 1.42 6.09 18.10
N PHE A 192 0.30 6.24 17.39
CA PHE A 192 0.27 7.00 16.14
C PHE A 192 0.63 8.47 16.37
N TRP A 193 -0.02 9.12 17.34
CA TRP A 193 0.21 10.53 17.64
C TRP A 193 1.58 10.79 18.24
N GLU A 194 2.07 9.89 19.09
CA GLU A 194 3.42 9.96 19.64
C GLU A 194 4.47 9.86 18.53
N SER A 195 4.30 8.91 17.61
CA SER A 195 5.18 8.73 16.47
C SER A 195 5.17 9.93 15.55
N LEU A 196 3.99 10.44 15.18
CA LEU A 196 3.85 11.61 14.31
C LEU A 196 4.49 12.84 14.94
N SER A 197 4.20 13.09 16.24
CA SER A 197 4.77 14.22 16.98
C SER A 197 6.30 14.12 17.06
N THR A 198 6.84 12.93 17.33
CA THR A 198 8.28 12.70 17.41
C THR A 198 8.94 12.88 16.04
N ALA A 199 8.35 12.34 14.98
CA ALA A 199 8.88 12.51 13.63
C ALA A 199 8.93 13.98 13.21
N CYS A 200 7.89 14.76 13.53
CA CYS A 200 7.87 16.20 13.28
C CYS A 200 8.90 16.97 14.12
N ASN A 201 8.94 16.73 15.42
CA ASN A 201 9.84 17.43 16.35
C ASN A 201 11.32 17.18 16.03
N LEU A 202 11.64 15.98 15.60
CA LEU A 202 12.99 15.58 15.25
C LEU A 202 13.29 15.69 13.74
N GLU A 203 12.33 16.16 12.93
CA GLU A 203 12.47 16.29 11.47
C GLU A 203 13.00 14.98 10.83
N LEU A 204 12.34 13.86 11.12
CA LEU A 204 12.75 12.54 10.67
C LEU A 204 12.19 12.21 9.27
N PRO A 205 12.92 11.46 8.45
CA PRO A 205 12.46 11.03 7.12
C PRO A 205 11.47 9.86 7.22
N VAL A 206 10.28 10.11 7.76
CA VAL A 206 9.21 9.11 7.89
C VAL A 206 8.05 9.48 6.97
N LEU A 207 7.62 8.54 6.15
CA LEU A 207 6.43 8.65 5.31
C LEU A 207 5.28 7.89 5.97
N PHE A 208 4.33 8.61 6.56
CA PHE A 208 3.10 8.03 7.09
C PHE A 208 2.04 7.90 5.99
N VAL A 209 1.48 6.72 5.84
CA VAL A 209 0.39 6.43 4.89
C VAL A 209 -0.81 5.90 5.67
N VAL A 210 -1.93 6.59 5.57
CA VAL A 210 -3.20 6.16 6.19
C VAL A 210 -4.11 5.59 5.12
N GLU A 211 -4.42 4.31 5.22
CA GLU A 211 -5.37 3.61 4.36
C GLU A 211 -6.78 3.72 4.95
N ASP A 212 -7.45 4.83 4.62
CA ASP A 212 -8.80 5.10 5.09
C ASP A 212 -9.82 4.34 4.22
N ASN A 213 -10.47 3.34 4.81
CA ASN A 213 -11.59 2.63 4.20
C ASN A 213 -12.95 2.99 4.87
N GLY A 214 -12.94 3.99 5.74
CA GLY A 214 -14.11 4.49 6.45
C GLY A 214 -14.54 3.67 7.66
N TYR A 215 -13.81 2.58 8.01
CA TYR A 215 -14.21 1.69 9.10
C TYR A 215 -13.03 1.10 9.86
N ALA A 216 -13.08 1.21 11.17
CA ALA A 216 -12.25 0.42 12.10
C ALA A 216 -13.06 -0.79 12.56
N ILE A 217 -12.87 -1.96 11.93
CA ILE A 217 -13.69 -3.17 12.07
C ILE A 217 -15.15 -2.90 11.70
N SER A 218 -16.01 -2.56 12.68
CA SER A 218 -17.43 -2.22 12.51
C SER A 218 -17.76 -0.79 12.92
N VAL A 219 -16.78 -0.01 13.35
CA VAL A 219 -16.94 1.36 13.80
C VAL A 219 -16.64 2.30 12.63
N PRO A 220 -17.60 3.12 12.18
CA PRO A 220 -17.35 4.07 11.11
C PRO A 220 -16.44 5.21 11.56
N VAL A 221 -15.71 5.80 10.59
CA VAL A 221 -14.71 6.86 10.85
C VAL A 221 -15.30 8.06 11.57
N GLU A 222 -16.54 8.42 11.30
CA GLU A 222 -17.24 9.54 11.94
C GLU A 222 -17.43 9.35 13.45
N VAL A 223 -17.38 8.11 13.93
CA VAL A 223 -17.47 7.77 15.35
C VAL A 223 -16.09 7.58 15.97
N ASN A 224 -15.16 6.97 15.20
CA ASN A 224 -13.83 6.62 15.68
C ASN A 224 -12.89 7.83 15.71
N THR A 225 -13.04 8.77 14.76
CA THR A 225 -12.10 9.88 14.57
C THR A 225 -12.72 11.20 15.04
N PRO A 226 -12.03 11.97 15.90
CA PRO A 226 -12.48 13.29 16.32
C PRO A 226 -12.73 14.22 15.13
N GLY A 227 -13.94 14.77 15.03
CA GLY A 227 -14.35 15.61 13.90
C GLY A 227 -14.78 14.84 12.66
N GLY A 228 -14.72 13.51 12.67
CA GLY A 228 -15.19 12.65 11.57
C GLY A 228 -14.27 12.62 10.34
N SER A 229 -13.04 13.09 10.47
CA SER A 229 -12.05 13.13 9.39
C SER A 229 -10.63 13.04 9.97
N ILE A 230 -9.77 12.30 9.28
CA ILE A 230 -8.34 12.19 9.57
C ILE A 230 -7.59 13.36 8.94
#